data_11bee0ab56ffbb9eaa9be2b7d4d90b5e
#
_entry.id   11bee0ab56ffbb9eaa9be2b7d4d90b5e
#
_cell.length_a   1.000
_cell.length_b   1.000
_cell.length_c   1.000
_cell.angle_alpha   90.00
_cell.angle_beta   90.00
_cell.angle_gamma   90.00
#
_symmetry.space_group_name_H-M   'P 1'
#
loop_
_entity.id
_entity.type
_entity.pdbx_description
1 polymer ?
#
loop_
_entity_poly.entity_id
_entity_poly.type
_entity_poly.pdbx_seq_one_letter_code
_entity_poly.pdbx_strand_id
1 'polypeptide(L)'
;MRKFIAKSMVAVALLTGVTETITYINTPTVEAKTITKKTIKKANKALKKALKEDQGFATGKLDENGNPTENGTPNFKYDYATYVKSLTYQSSGAVKVQMNEKLTTLNTAQMDEIASKIQGLAGGTLMVEEIIKPEDTTKGVYLNFYYGKRAIGHSKLSDHAKFKWYTN
;
A
#
# COMPACT_ATOMS: atom_id res chain seq x y z
N MET A 1 -1.00 37.61 -4.81
CA MET A 1 0.25 36.87 -4.50
C MET A 1 0.61 36.02 -5.71
N ARG A 2 1.64 36.40 -6.46
CA ARG A 2 2.04 35.73 -7.70
C ARG A 2 2.92 34.52 -7.34
N LYS A 3 2.56 33.32 -7.81
CA LYS A 3 3.38 32.11 -7.67
C LYS A 3 4.51 32.16 -8.69
N PHE A 4 5.75 32.18 -8.20
CA PHE A 4 6.95 32.03 -9.04
C PHE A 4 7.12 30.56 -9.41
N ILE A 5 7.10 30.29 -10.71
CA ILE A 5 7.48 28.99 -11.28
C ILE A 5 8.97 29.09 -11.60
N ALA A 6 9.81 28.40 -10.83
CA ALA A 6 11.22 28.27 -11.13
C ALA A 6 11.41 27.34 -12.33
N LYS A 7 11.75 27.88 -13.48
CA LYS A 7 12.23 27.12 -14.64
C LYS A 7 13.73 26.92 -14.49
N SER A 8 14.17 25.69 -14.24
CA SER A 8 15.58 25.32 -14.32
C SER A 8 15.98 25.22 -15.79
N MET A 9 16.69 26.22 -16.31
CA MET A 9 17.41 26.12 -17.56
C MET A 9 18.81 25.55 -17.30
N VAL A 10 19.08 24.37 -17.83
CA VAL A 10 20.45 23.88 -17.97
C VAL A 10 20.89 24.21 -19.39
N ALA A 11 21.76 25.22 -19.52
CA ALA A 11 22.41 25.51 -20.77
C ALA A 11 23.77 24.83 -20.79
N VAL A 12 23.95 23.85 -21.68
CA VAL A 12 25.25 23.31 -22.03
C VAL A 12 25.64 23.91 -23.37
N ALA A 13 26.62 24.81 -23.37
CA ALA A 13 27.24 25.34 -24.56
C ALA A 13 28.43 24.47 -24.95
N LEU A 14 28.34 23.76 -26.07
CA LEU A 14 29.50 23.15 -26.75
C LEU A 14 29.67 23.86 -28.11
N LEU A 15 30.75 24.59 -28.26
CA LEU A 15 31.23 25.19 -29.48
C LEU A 15 31.92 24.13 -30.36
N THR A 16 31.22 23.60 -31.33
CA THR A 16 31.81 23.07 -32.58
C THR A 16 30.71 23.09 -33.65
N GLY A 17 31.01 23.68 -34.78
CA GLY A 17 30.12 24.05 -35.86
C GLY A 17 29.49 22.85 -36.60
N VAL A 18 28.36 22.40 -36.10
CA VAL A 18 27.41 21.53 -36.79
C VAL A 18 26.02 22.06 -36.44
N THR A 19 25.25 22.48 -37.44
CA THR A 19 23.86 22.90 -37.28
C THR A 19 23.00 21.66 -36.98
N GLU A 20 23.05 21.17 -35.74
CA GLU A 20 22.12 20.15 -35.28
C GLU A 20 20.83 20.83 -34.80
N THR A 21 19.74 20.46 -35.45
CA THR A 21 18.39 20.83 -35.02
C THR A 21 18.15 20.22 -33.65
N ILE A 22 18.17 21.03 -32.60
CA ILE A 22 17.84 20.60 -31.25
C ILE A 22 16.34 20.32 -31.21
N THR A 23 15.98 19.05 -31.36
CA THR A 23 14.62 18.58 -31.09
C THR A 23 14.40 18.65 -29.58
N TYR A 24 13.60 19.61 -29.13
CA TYR A 24 13.15 19.64 -27.73
C TYR A 24 12.27 18.41 -27.47
N ILE A 25 12.86 17.39 -26.85
CA ILE A 25 12.08 16.28 -26.33
C ILE A 25 11.34 16.85 -25.11
N ASN A 26 10.04 17.12 -25.28
CA ASN A 26 9.14 17.37 -24.18
C ASN A 26 9.02 16.06 -23.37
N THR A 27 9.94 15.83 -22.44
CA THR A 27 9.75 14.79 -21.44
C THR A 27 8.53 15.17 -20.61
N PRO A 28 7.47 14.36 -20.59
CA PRO A 28 6.33 14.64 -19.73
C PRO A 28 6.81 14.67 -18.29
N THR A 29 6.71 15.82 -17.64
CA THR A 29 6.92 15.94 -16.20
C THR A 29 5.84 15.11 -15.54
N VAL A 30 6.21 13.95 -15.01
CA VAL A 30 5.32 13.18 -14.15
C VAL A 30 5.16 13.99 -12.87
N GLU A 31 4.06 14.74 -12.78
CA GLU A 31 3.70 15.41 -11.53
C GLU A 31 3.45 14.33 -10.47
N ALA A 32 4.33 14.26 -9.48
CA ALA A 32 4.13 13.41 -8.34
C ALA A 32 2.81 13.84 -7.64
N LYS A 33 1.79 12.98 -7.70
CA LYS A 33 0.47 13.22 -7.11
C LYS A 33 0.64 13.43 -5.61
N THR A 34 0.45 14.66 -5.14
CA THR A 34 0.54 14.98 -3.72
C THR A 34 -0.63 14.35 -2.97
N ILE A 35 -0.36 13.37 -2.11
CA ILE A 35 -1.38 12.73 -1.27
C ILE A 35 -1.76 13.69 -0.16
N THR A 36 -3.02 14.15 -0.13
CA THR A 36 -3.49 15.13 0.84
C THR A 36 -3.80 14.48 2.20
N LYS A 37 -3.80 15.26 3.27
CA LYS A 37 -4.23 14.80 4.61
C LYS A 37 -5.67 14.25 4.59
N LYS A 38 -6.56 14.85 3.78
CA LYS A 38 -7.95 14.39 3.62
C LYS A 38 -7.99 13.00 2.99
N THR A 39 -7.20 12.77 1.93
CA THR A 39 -7.07 11.48 1.27
C THR A 39 -6.57 10.40 2.23
N ILE A 40 -5.51 10.70 3.01
CA ILE A 40 -4.96 9.77 4.02
C ILE A 40 -6.02 9.43 5.08
N LYS A 41 -6.77 10.42 5.57
CA LYS A 41 -7.84 10.19 6.56
C LYS A 41 -8.96 9.29 6.00
N LYS A 42 -9.37 9.53 4.73
CA LYS A 42 -10.37 8.69 4.04
C LYS A 42 -9.87 7.26 3.91
N ALA A 43 -8.66 7.07 3.38
CA ALA A 43 -8.02 5.76 3.21
C ALA A 43 -7.93 4.99 4.53
N ASN A 44 -7.45 5.64 5.59
CA ASN A 44 -7.28 5.00 6.91
C ASN A 44 -8.61 4.61 7.56
N LYS A 45 -9.68 5.38 7.35
CA LYS A 45 -11.03 5.02 7.82
C LYS A 45 -11.52 3.77 7.11
N ALA A 46 -11.35 3.69 5.78
CA ALA A 46 -11.79 2.55 4.97
C ALA A 46 -10.97 1.28 5.30
N LEU A 47 -9.65 1.37 5.33
CA LEU A 47 -8.77 0.25 5.70
C LEU A 47 -9.09 -0.31 7.09
N LYS A 48 -9.36 0.57 8.07
CA LYS A 48 -9.76 0.15 9.42
C LYS A 48 -11.10 -0.60 9.40
N LYS A 49 -12.08 -0.13 8.60
CA LYS A 49 -13.37 -0.78 8.48
C LYS A 49 -13.22 -2.16 7.84
N ALA A 50 -12.55 -2.24 6.68
CA ALA A 50 -12.34 -3.49 5.95
C ALA A 50 -11.58 -4.54 6.79
N LEU A 51 -10.52 -4.14 7.49
CA LEU A 51 -9.79 -5.04 8.38
C LEU A 51 -10.68 -5.58 9.52
N LYS A 52 -11.51 -4.73 10.13
CA LYS A 52 -12.43 -5.17 11.20
C LYS A 52 -13.50 -6.14 10.70
N GLU A 53 -13.98 -5.93 9.49
CA GLU A 53 -14.96 -6.79 8.83
C GLU A 53 -14.34 -8.17 8.58
N ASP A 54 -13.15 -8.23 8.00
CA ASP A 54 -12.43 -9.50 7.79
C ASP A 54 -12.10 -10.20 9.11
N GLN A 55 -11.72 -9.46 10.15
CA GLN A 55 -11.54 -10.01 11.51
C GLN A 55 -12.85 -10.56 12.09
N GLY A 56 -13.98 -9.94 11.78
CA GLY A 56 -15.30 -10.40 12.18
C GLY A 56 -15.65 -11.73 11.53
N PHE A 57 -15.44 -11.87 10.22
CA PHE A 57 -15.61 -13.12 9.50
C PHE A 57 -14.66 -14.21 9.98
N ALA A 58 -13.37 -13.89 10.14
CA ALA A 58 -12.37 -14.84 10.63
C ALA A 58 -12.71 -15.44 11.98
N THR A 59 -13.38 -14.69 12.84
CA THR A 59 -13.71 -15.10 14.20
C THR A 59 -15.15 -15.56 14.40
N GLY A 60 -15.97 -15.57 13.34
CA GLY A 60 -17.40 -15.87 13.43
C GLY A 60 -18.23 -14.85 14.18
N LYS A 61 -17.71 -13.62 14.35
CA LYS A 61 -18.47 -12.49 14.94
C LYS A 61 -19.38 -11.79 13.94
N LEU A 62 -19.19 -12.08 12.68
CA LEU A 62 -20.09 -11.71 11.60
C LEU A 62 -20.62 -12.97 10.91
N ASP A 63 -21.91 -12.96 10.54
CA ASP A 63 -22.49 -13.96 9.67
C ASP A 63 -22.05 -13.76 8.20
N GLU A 64 -22.44 -14.65 7.30
CA GLU A 64 -22.10 -14.57 5.87
C GLU A 64 -22.57 -13.30 5.17
N ASN A 65 -23.54 -12.58 5.74
CA ASN A 65 -24.08 -11.33 5.25
C ASN A 65 -23.41 -10.10 5.88
N GLY A 66 -22.43 -10.31 6.79
CA GLY A 66 -21.72 -9.24 7.49
C GLY A 66 -22.46 -8.65 8.69
N ASN A 67 -23.52 -9.30 9.18
CA ASN A 67 -24.24 -8.87 10.36
C ASN A 67 -23.58 -9.44 11.64
N PRO A 68 -23.56 -8.66 12.74
CA PRO A 68 -23.06 -9.14 14.00
C PRO A 68 -23.86 -10.38 14.48
N THR A 69 -23.14 -11.40 14.96
CA THR A 69 -23.71 -12.62 15.49
C THR A 69 -22.88 -13.15 16.66
N GLU A 70 -23.54 -13.85 17.61
CA GLU A 70 -22.86 -14.53 18.72
C GLU A 70 -22.54 -15.99 18.40
N ASN A 71 -23.21 -16.58 17.40
CA ASN A 71 -23.13 -18.00 17.04
C ASN A 71 -22.65 -18.22 15.61
N GLY A 72 -21.84 -17.29 15.06
CA GLY A 72 -21.32 -17.41 13.70
C GLY A 72 -20.20 -18.45 13.61
N THR A 73 -20.07 -19.03 12.42
CA THR A 73 -18.97 -19.95 12.11
C THR A 73 -17.76 -19.16 11.60
N PRO A 74 -16.55 -19.38 12.17
CA PRO A 74 -15.33 -18.78 11.64
C PRO A 74 -15.12 -19.11 10.16
N ASN A 75 -14.77 -18.08 9.37
CA ASN A 75 -14.48 -18.25 7.95
C ASN A 75 -12.97 -18.15 7.72
N PHE A 76 -12.33 -19.30 7.50
CA PHE A 76 -10.88 -19.43 7.36
C PHE A 76 -10.28 -18.66 6.16
N LYS A 77 -11.08 -18.22 5.19
CA LYS A 77 -10.61 -17.34 4.10
C LYS A 77 -10.05 -16.05 4.65
N TYR A 78 -10.55 -15.58 5.78
CA TYR A 78 -10.20 -14.32 6.44
C TYR A 78 -9.20 -14.47 7.58
N ASP A 79 -8.69 -15.68 7.87
CA ASP A 79 -7.78 -15.97 8.99
C ASP A 79 -6.55 -15.06 9.01
N TYR A 80 -6.05 -14.63 7.84
CA TYR A 80 -4.94 -13.70 7.72
C TYR A 80 -5.18 -12.40 8.50
N ALA A 81 -6.44 -11.94 8.59
CA ALA A 81 -6.78 -10.70 9.29
C ALA A 81 -6.53 -10.80 10.80
N THR A 82 -6.55 -12.04 11.37
CA THR A 82 -6.28 -12.28 12.79
C THR A 82 -4.81 -12.04 13.17
N TYR A 83 -3.89 -11.97 12.21
CA TYR A 83 -2.48 -11.64 12.42
C TYR A 83 -2.19 -10.15 12.35
N VAL A 84 -3.17 -9.33 11.93
CA VAL A 84 -3.01 -7.89 11.71
C VAL A 84 -3.66 -7.11 12.85
N LYS A 85 -2.89 -6.19 13.42
CA LYS A 85 -3.39 -5.24 14.42
C LYS A 85 -3.99 -3.99 13.77
N SER A 86 -3.34 -3.46 12.73
CA SER A 86 -3.83 -2.28 12.01
C SER A 86 -3.17 -2.13 10.64
N LEU A 87 -3.89 -1.43 9.74
CA LEU A 87 -3.42 -0.96 8.45
C LEU A 87 -3.44 0.58 8.45
N THR A 88 -2.38 1.20 7.93
CA THR A 88 -2.27 2.66 7.88
C THR A 88 -1.69 3.11 6.54
N TYR A 89 -2.47 3.81 5.73
CA TYR A 89 -2.02 4.44 4.50
C TYR A 89 -1.20 5.68 4.82
N GLN A 90 -0.02 5.79 4.21
CA GLN A 90 0.97 6.83 4.48
C GLN A 90 1.03 7.88 3.37
N SER A 91 1.62 9.03 3.64
CA SER A 91 1.85 10.10 2.65
C SER A 91 2.76 9.68 1.50
N SER A 92 3.55 8.64 1.68
CA SER A 92 4.37 8.01 0.63
C SER A 92 3.58 7.15 -0.36
N GLY A 93 2.28 6.90 -0.12
CA GLY A 93 1.48 5.95 -0.88
C GLY A 93 1.62 4.49 -0.43
N ALA A 94 2.50 4.20 0.52
CA ALA A 94 2.65 2.88 1.10
C ALA A 94 1.60 2.60 2.19
N VAL A 95 1.34 1.33 2.46
CA VAL A 95 0.54 0.91 3.61
C VAL A 95 1.47 0.32 4.68
N LYS A 96 1.45 0.91 5.87
CA LYS A 96 2.05 0.33 7.06
C LYS A 96 1.13 -0.74 7.62
N VAL A 97 1.64 -1.95 7.76
CA VAL A 97 0.97 -3.12 8.34
C VAL A 97 1.55 -3.35 9.74
N GLN A 98 0.73 -3.18 10.76
CA GLN A 98 1.11 -3.52 12.13
C GLN A 98 0.64 -4.94 12.41
N MET A 99 1.58 -5.86 12.55
CA MET A 99 1.32 -7.26 12.90
C MET A 99 1.19 -7.41 14.42
N ASN A 100 0.54 -8.49 14.85
CA ASN A 100 0.47 -8.87 16.28
C ASN A 100 1.43 -10.04 16.58
N GLU A 101 1.40 -10.55 17.81
CA GLU A 101 2.28 -11.58 18.32
C GLU A 101 2.12 -12.95 17.62
N LYS A 102 0.98 -13.24 17.03
CA LYS A 102 0.73 -14.50 16.31
C LYS A 102 1.71 -14.72 15.15
N LEU A 103 2.28 -13.63 14.59
CA LEU A 103 3.27 -13.73 13.51
C LEU A 103 4.50 -14.56 13.90
N THR A 104 4.84 -14.66 15.21
CA THR A 104 6.05 -15.34 15.67
C THR A 104 5.99 -16.86 15.49
N THR A 105 4.81 -17.40 15.21
CA THR A 105 4.60 -18.82 14.94
C THR A 105 4.68 -19.17 13.45
N LEU A 106 4.85 -18.17 12.58
CA LEU A 106 4.81 -18.32 11.14
C LEU A 106 6.21 -18.54 10.55
N ASN A 107 6.28 -19.41 9.55
CA ASN A 107 7.43 -19.49 8.66
C ASN A 107 7.31 -18.46 7.50
N THR A 108 8.38 -18.30 6.71
CA THR A 108 8.43 -17.33 5.62
C THR A 108 7.33 -17.53 4.58
N ALA A 109 7.03 -18.77 4.21
CA ALA A 109 5.98 -19.07 3.21
C ALA A 109 4.59 -18.66 3.72
N GLN A 110 4.30 -18.93 4.99
CA GLN A 110 3.05 -18.50 5.64
C GLN A 110 2.97 -16.97 5.74
N MET A 111 4.09 -16.30 6.04
CA MET A 111 4.14 -14.84 6.04
C MET A 111 3.87 -14.26 4.65
N ASP A 112 4.41 -14.87 3.58
CA ASP A 112 4.16 -14.45 2.19
C ASP A 112 2.67 -14.61 1.81
N GLU A 113 2.04 -15.72 2.19
CA GLU A 113 0.61 -15.94 1.95
C GLU A 113 -0.24 -14.88 2.65
N ILE A 114 0.01 -14.64 3.94
CA ILE A 114 -0.70 -13.63 4.73
C ILE A 114 -0.48 -12.25 4.13
N ALA A 115 0.75 -11.91 3.77
CA ALA A 115 1.10 -10.62 3.16
C ALA A 115 0.37 -10.39 1.83
N SER A 116 0.24 -11.43 1.00
CA SER A 116 -0.52 -11.38 -0.26
C SER A 116 -2.01 -11.09 -0.02
N LYS A 117 -2.62 -11.73 0.97
CA LYS A 117 -4.01 -11.48 1.34
C LYS A 117 -4.22 -10.06 1.89
N ILE A 118 -3.29 -9.58 2.74
CA ILE A 118 -3.29 -8.19 3.25
C ILE A 118 -3.17 -7.20 2.08
N GLN A 119 -2.32 -7.49 1.10
CA GLN A 119 -2.15 -6.65 -0.08
C GLN A 119 -3.44 -6.58 -0.91
N GLY A 120 -4.12 -7.71 -1.09
CA GLY A 120 -5.43 -7.78 -1.75
C GLY A 120 -6.48 -6.92 -1.04
N LEU A 121 -6.60 -7.05 0.29
CA LEU A 121 -7.50 -6.22 1.10
C LEU A 121 -7.15 -4.74 0.96
N ALA A 122 -5.88 -4.36 1.13
CA ALA A 122 -5.46 -2.97 1.07
C ALA A 122 -5.67 -2.37 -0.32
N GLY A 123 -5.25 -3.07 -1.38
CA GLY A 123 -5.41 -2.62 -2.76
C GLY A 123 -6.87 -2.49 -3.16
N GLY A 124 -7.68 -3.50 -2.88
CA GLY A 124 -9.12 -3.48 -3.16
C GLY A 124 -9.84 -2.35 -2.43
N THR A 125 -9.56 -2.17 -1.14
CA THR A 125 -10.14 -1.08 -0.35
C THR A 125 -9.76 0.30 -0.89
N LEU A 126 -8.46 0.53 -1.18
CA LEU A 126 -7.99 1.82 -1.68
C LEU A 126 -8.53 2.13 -3.07
N MET A 127 -8.74 1.11 -3.91
CA MET A 127 -9.33 1.24 -5.26
C MET A 127 -10.82 1.57 -5.19
N VAL A 128 -11.60 0.87 -4.37
CA VAL A 128 -13.03 1.14 -4.16
C VAL A 128 -13.26 2.57 -3.63
N GLU A 129 -12.34 3.06 -2.81
CA GLU A 129 -12.38 4.43 -2.29
C GLU A 129 -11.79 5.47 -3.24
N GLU A 130 -11.39 5.08 -4.45
CA GLU A 130 -10.79 5.96 -5.47
C GLU A 130 -9.51 6.69 -4.99
N ILE A 131 -8.80 6.09 -4.04
CA ILE A 131 -7.53 6.60 -3.52
C ILE A 131 -6.39 6.31 -4.50
N ILE A 132 -6.42 5.11 -5.07
CA ILE A 132 -5.51 4.64 -6.11
C ILE A 132 -6.33 4.23 -7.33
N LYS A 133 -5.69 4.24 -8.51
CA LYS A 133 -6.32 3.83 -9.76
C LYS A 133 -6.04 2.34 -10.04
N PRO A 134 -6.85 1.68 -10.90
CA PRO A 134 -6.58 0.30 -11.29
C PRO A 134 -5.18 0.07 -11.84
N GLU A 135 -4.65 0.99 -12.64
CA GLU A 135 -3.29 0.92 -13.17
C GLU A 135 -2.20 0.96 -12.09
N ASP A 136 -2.46 1.61 -10.95
CA ASP A 136 -1.53 1.67 -9.82
C ASP A 136 -1.44 0.31 -9.09
N THR A 137 -2.43 -0.58 -9.29
CA THR A 137 -2.49 -1.89 -8.64
C THR A 137 -1.77 -2.99 -9.41
N THR A 138 -1.34 -2.75 -10.65
CA THR A 138 -0.65 -3.77 -11.47
C THR A 138 0.60 -4.34 -10.82
N LYS A 139 1.31 -3.51 -10.03
CA LYS A 139 2.47 -3.92 -9.22
C LYS A 139 2.11 -4.29 -7.78
N GLY A 140 0.83 -4.16 -7.40
CA GLY A 140 0.38 -4.25 -6.02
C GLY A 140 0.65 -2.99 -5.19
N VAL A 141 -0.01 -2.86 -4.06
CA VAL A 141 0.24 -1.79 -3.07
C VAL A 141 1.52 -2.10 -2.31
N TYR A 142 2.38 -1.10 -2.14
CA TYR A 142 3.61 -1.30 -1.35
C TYR A 142 3.28 -1.40 0.14
N LEU A 143 3.69 -2.50 0.76
CA LEU A 143 3.48 -2.77 2.18
C LEU A 143 4.79 -2.68 2.97
N ASN A 144 4.71 -2.09 4.16
CA ASN A 144 5.76 -2.13 5.17
C ASN A 144 5.23 -2.85 6.41
N PHE A 145 5.88 -3.93 6.82
CA PHE A 145 5.45 -4.76 7.96
C PHE A 145 6.23 -4.42 9.22
N TYR A 146 5.48 -4.29 10.31
CA TYR A 146 6.04 -3.97 11.64
C TYR A 146 5.47 -4.90 12.71
N TYR A 147 6.32 -5.24 13.68
CA TYR A 147 5.92 -5.82 14.96
C TYR A 147 6.40 -4.90 16.09
N GLY A 148 5.45 -4.37 16.87
CA GLY A 148 5.78 -3.28 17.78
C GLY A 148 6.36 -2.07 17.02
N LYS A 149 7.57 -1.66 17.38
CA LYS A 149 8.32 -0.59 16.71
C LYS A 149 9.28 -1.09 15.65
N ARG A 150 9.53 -2.40 15.57
CA ARG A 150 10.51 -3.01 14.68
C ARG A 150 9.91 -3.26 13.30
N ALA A 151 10.62 -2.83 12.26
CA ALA A 151 10.33 -3.26 10.90
C ALA A 151 10.74 -4.74 10.75
N ILE A 152 9.86 -5.57 10.20
CA ILE A 152 10.07 -7.01 10.03
C ILE A 152 10.07 -7.46 8.56
N GLY A 153 9.69 -6.58 7.64
CA GLY A 153 9.68 -6.86 6.21
C GLY A 153 9.00 -5.76 5.39
N HIS A 154 9.04 -5.91 4.09
CA HIS A 154 8.40 -4.99 3.15
C HIS A 154 8.16 -5.64 1.78
N SER A 155 7.28 -5.06 0.96
CA SER A 155 7.15 -5.39 -0.47
C SER A 155 8.44 -5.09 -1.22
N LYS A 156 8.85 -5.94 -2.20
CA LYS A 156 10.01 -5.63 -3.06
C LYS A 156 9.66 -4.47 -3.99
N LEU A 157 10.62 -3.57 -4.24
CA LEU A 157 10.42 -2.40 -5.12
C LEU A 157 10.16 -2.79 -6.59
N SER A 158 10.78 -3.89 -7.05
CA SER A 158 10.62 -4.38 -8.42
C SER A 158 9.27 -5.04 -8.67
N ASP A 159 8.68 -5.61 -7.62
CA ASP A 159 7.43 -6.36 -7.68
C ASP A 159 6.82 -6.36 -6.28
N HIS A 160 5.79 -5.52 -6.07
CA HIS A 160 5.20 -5.35 -4.76
C HIS A 160 4.43 -6.59 -4.27
N ALA A 161 4.11 -7.53 -5.18
CA ALA A 161 3.50 -8.81 -4.82
C ALA A 161 4.50 -9.81 -4.21
N LYS A 162 5.79 -9.46 -4.19
CA LYS A 162 6.84 -10.23 -3.53
C LYS A 162 7.35 -9.48 -2.30
N PHE A 163 7.70 -10.23 -1.27
CA PHE A 163 8.09 -9.67 0.02
C PHE A 163 9.54 -9.99 0.35
N LYS A 164 10.13 -9.15 1.18
CA LYS A 164 11.43 -9.36 1.81
C LYS A 164 11.24 -9.28 3.31
N TRP A 165 11.57 -10.35 4.00
CA TRP A 165 11.53 -10.42 5.46
C TRP A 165 12.93 -10.20 6.04
N TYR A 166 12.99 -9.56 7.19
CA TYR A 166 14.24 -9.36 7.91
C TYR A 166 14.42 -10.54 8.87
N THR A 167 15.56 -11.24 8.72
CA THR A 167 16.01 -12.23 9.71
C THR A 167 16.43 -11.52 10.99
N ASN A 168 16.14 -12.15 12.12
CA ASN A 168 16.67 -11.70 13.42
C ASN A 168 18.15 -12.00 13.52
#